data_e1cf9ff0d60d19e7312eed75c7185d51
#
_entry.id   e1cf9ff0d60d19e7312eed75c7185d51
#
_cell.length_a   1.000
_cell.length_b   1.000
_cell.length_c   1.000
_cell.angle_alpha   90.00
_cell.angle_beta   90.00
_cell.angle_gamma   90.00
#
_symmetry.space_group_name_H-M   'P 1'
#
loop_
_entity.id
_entity.type
_entity.pdbx_description
1 polymer ?
#
loop_
_entity_poly.entity_id
_entity_poly.type
_entity_poly.pdbx_seq_one_letter_code
_entity_poly.pdbx_strand_id
1 'polypeptide(L)'
;MRLTRNYAGMQDVGALPDSDLIDAINDFYRYTLPNEATFDELVSSFTLLVEPGQSTYTFPKEIICLTNPRLLDEQVNLFNDINFFDRISELQGMPERVMVLNGNLFFNPTPNSEYRAQFAAYTRPTALKLLTDLPFRDDIDDLLGVGTAKLLLNRQGDIERATALQAQYNFLRSNAMAGTYRAKLGQRCRPRF
;
A
#
# COMPACT_ATOMS: atom_id res chain seq x y z
N MET A 1 7.65 16.45 -12.00
CA MET A 1 7.16 17.46 -11.04
C MET A 1 6.84 18.84 -11.61
N ARG A 2 7.44 19.29 -12.70
CA ARG A 2 6.89 20.41 -13.53
C ARG A 2 5.42 20.18 -13.89
N LEU A 3 5.05 18.94 -14.15
CA LEU A 3 3.69 18.54 -14.54
C LEU A 3 2.64 18.89 -13.48
N THR A 4 2.89 18.63 -12.19
CA THR A 4 1.92 18.92 -11.12
C THR A 4 1.57 20.41 -11.07
N ARG A 5 2.58 21.30 -11.19
CA ARG A 5 2.37 22.76 -11.21
C ARG A 5 1.60 23.20 -12.45
N ASN A 6 1.91 22.62 -13.60
CA ASN A 6 1.21 22.93 -14.86
C ASN A 6 -0.26 22.51 -14.79
N TYR A 7 -0.57 21.33 -14.30
CA TYR A 7 -1.94 20.83 -14.16
C TYR A 7 -2.75 21.60 -13.12
N ALA A 8 -2.13 22.02 -12.02
CA ALA A 8 -2.79 22.83 -11.01
C ALA A 8 -2.95 24.32 -11.42
N GLY A 9 -2.36 24.73 -12.57
CA GLY A 9 -2.35 26.14 -13.00
C GLY A 9 -1.49 27.03 -12.11
N MET A 10 -0.64 26.45 -11.27
CA MET A 10 0.27 27.14 -10.35
C MET A 10 1.61 27.40 -11.07
N GLN A 11 1.56 28.18 -12.17
CA GLN A 11 2.77 28.50 -12.95
C GLN A 11 3.70 29.46 -12.22
N ASP A 12 3.16 30.28 -11.31
CA ASP A 12 3.96 31.18 -10.49
C ASP A 12 4.64 30.42 -9.36
N VAL A 13 5.98 30.39 -9.40
CA VAL A 13 6.84 29.70 -8.41
C VAL A 13 6.60 30.21 -6.97
N GLY A 14 5.95 31.37 -6.81
CA GLY A 14 5.59 31.93 -5.51
C GLY A 14 4.28 31.41 -4.89
N ALA A 15 3.46 30.68 -5.65
CA ALA A 15 2.14 30.27 -5.17
C ALA A 15 2.15 29.05 -4.25
N LEU A 16 3.15 28.15 -4.38
CA LEU A 16 3.32 26.98 -3.50
C LEU A 16 4.81 26.68 -3.33
N PRO A 17 5.35 26.72 -2.09
CA PRO A 17 6.72 26.33 -1.78
C PRO A 17 7.00 24.87 -2.21
N ASP A 18 8.25 24.56 -2.54
CA ASP A 18 8.65 23.20 -2.92
C ASP A 18 8.39 22.17 -1.83
N SER A 19 8.55 22.55 -0.54
CA SER A 19 8.21 21.71 0.59
C SER A 19 6.75 21.26 0.59
N ASP A 20 5.84 22.21 0.41
CA ASP A 20 4.40 21.96 0.44
C ASP A 20 3.96 21.13 -0.80
N LEU A 21 4.66 21.33 -1.93
CA LEU A 21 4.46 20.50 -3.11
C LEU A 21 4.91 19.05 -2.89
N ILE A 22 6.07 18.85 -2.25
CA ILE A 22 6.57 17.51 -1.89
C ILE A 22 5.60 16.83 -0.92
N ASP A 23 5.11 17.55 0.07
CA ASP A 23 4.14 17.02 1.03
C ASP A 23 2.83 16.62 0.34
N ALA A 24 2.30 17.44 -0.57
CA ALA A 24 1.11 17.10 -1.33
C ALA A 24 1.32 15.89 -2.25
N ILE A 25 2.50 15.76 -2.87
CA ILE A 25 2.87 14.60 -3.67
C ILE A 25 2.94 13.36 -2.79
N ASN A 26 3.58 13.42 -1.63
CA ASN A 26 3.66 12.31 -0.69
C ASN A 26 2.28 11.90 -0.14
N ASP A 27 1.40 12.86 0.11
CA ASP A 27 0.02 12.57 0.53
C ASP A 27 -0.72 11.76 -0.54
N PHE A 28 -0.59 12.17 -1.80
CA PHE A 28 -1.18 11.40 -2.89
C PHE A 28 -0.48 10.06 -3.09
N TYR A 29 0.84 10.06 -3.20
CA TYR A 29 1.70 8.92 -3.53
C TYR A 29 1.62 7.80 -2.48
N ARG A 30 1.65 8.15 -1.19
CA ARG A 30 1.70 7.18 -0.09
C ARG A 30 0.34 6.77 0.45
N TYR A 31 -0.66 7.64 0.35
CA TYR A 31 -1.94 7.41 1.02
C TYR A 31 -3.12 7.30 0.06
N THR A 32 -3.12 7.98 -1.07
CA THR A 32 -4.24 7.92 -2.02
C THR A 32 -4.01 6.86 -3.08
N LEU A 33 -2.89 6.92 -3.79
CA LEU A 33 -2.59 6.05 -4.92
C LEU A 33 -2.61 4.56 -4.57
N PRO A 34 -1.99 4.07 -3.46
CA PRO A 34 -2.01 2.64 -3.12
C PRO A 34 -3.39 2.10 -2.71
N ASN A 35 -4.33 2.98 -2.34
CA ASN A 35 -5.71 2.59 -2.04
C ASN A 35 -6.58 2.53 -3.31
N GLU A 36 -6.21 3.26 -4.35
CA GLU A 36 -6.95 3.32 -5.61
C GLU A 36 -6.42 2.36 -6.69
N ALA A 37 -5.17 1.92 -6.55
CA ALA A 37 -4.50 1.03 -7.51
C ALA A 37 -3.53 0.09 -6.80
N THR A 38 -3.52 -1.19 -7.21
CA THR A 38 -2.60 -2.19 -6.66
C THR A 38 -1.38 -2.35 -7.57
N PHE A 39 -0.20 -2.24 -6.99
CA PHE A 39 1.10 -2.37 -7.67
C PHE A 39 1.88 -3.52 -7.05
N ASP A 40 2.37 -4.44 -7.89
CA ASP A 40 3.15 -5.60 -7.40
C ASP A 40 4.48 -5.20 -6.77
N GLU A 41 5.04 -4.08 -7.21
CA GLU A 41 6.27 -3.50 -6.67
C GLU A 41 6.15 -3.09 -5.20
N LEU A 42 4.93 -2.87 -4.73
CA LEU A 42 4.62 -2.57 -3.32
C LEU A 42 4.32 -3.81 -2.49
N VAL A 43 4.37 -5.01 -3.11
CA VAL A 43 4.20 -6.27 -2.38
C VAL A 43 5.57 -6.77 -1.91
N SER A 44 5.67 -6.98 -0.61
CA SER A 44 6.88 -7.51 0.05
C SER A 44 6.55 -8.66 0.99
N SER A 45 7.57 -9.37 1.46
CA SER A 45 7.41 -10.37 2.51
C SER A 45 7.57 -9.70 3.87
N PHE A 46 6.61 -9.87 4.75
CA PHE A 46 6.68 -9.46 6.14
C PHE A 46 6.73 -10.70 7.03
N THR A 47 7.74 -10.79 7.88
CA THR A 47 7.90 -11.90 8.84
C THR A 47 7.89 -11.36 10.25
N LEU A 48 7.12 -11.98 11.11
CA LEU A 48 6.98 -11.67 12.53
C LEU A 48 7.36 -12.89 13.36
N LEU A 49 8.22 -12.67 14.36
CA LEU A 49 8.46 -13.65 15.41
C LEU A 49 7.33 -13.58 16.42
N VAL A 50 6.61 -14.67 16.58
CA VAL A 50 5.47 -14.81 17.49
C VAL A 50 5.96 -15.55 18.73
N GLU A 51 5.91 -14.87 19.89
CA GLU A 51 6.47 -15.38 21.15
C GLU A 51 5.42 -16.18 21.96
N PRO A 52 5.87 -17.16 22.78
CA PRO A 52 4.96 -17.92 23.64
C PRO A 52 4.22 -17.00 24.61
N GLY A 53 2.92 -17.21 24.77
CA GLY A 53 2.08 -16.44 25.68
C GLY A 53 1.66 -15.07 25.18
N GLN A 54 2.19 -14.59 24.03
CA GLN A 54 1.84 -13.31 23.44
C GLN A 54 0.96 -13.49 22.21
N SER A 55 -0.30 -13.09 22.30
CA SER A 55 -1.26 -13.20 21.19
C SER A 55 -1.42 -11.91 20.38
N THR A 56 -0.86 -10.77 20.83
CA THR A 56 -1.10 -9.46 20.23
C THR A 56 0.21 -8.76 19.89
N TYR A 57 0.29 -8.24 18.67
CA TYR A 57 1.46 -7.53 18.14
C TYR A 57 1.03 -6.24 17.45
N THR A 58 1.84 -5.17 17.56
CA THR A 58 1.57 -3.92 16.86
C THR A 58 1.70 -4.09 15.35
N PHE A 59 0.69 -3.66 14.62
CA PHE A 59 0.71 -3.66 13.15
C PHE A 59 1.60 -2.52 12.64
N PRO A 60 2.60 -2.80 11.78
CA PRO A 60 3.48 -1.76 11.27
C PRO A 60 2.74 -0.72 10.42
N LYS A 61 2.95 0.57 10.70
CA LYS A 61 2.24 1.69 10.05
C LYS A 61 2.47 1.78 8.53
N GLU A 62 3.59 1.27 8.05
CA GLU A 62 3.93 1.27 6.62
C GLU A 62 3.22 0.16 5.83
N ILE A 63 2.61 -0.79 6.51
CA ILE A 63 1.84 -1.85 5.87
C ILE A 63 0.38 -1.39 5.73
N ILE A 64 -0.16 -1.53 4.52
CA ILE A 64 -1.56 -1.22 4.22
C ILE A 64 -2.45 -2.43 4.49
N CYS A 65 -2.03 -3.59 4.00
CA CYS A 65 -2.73 -4.85 4.27
C CYS A 65 -1.76 -6.03 4.25
N LEU A 66 -2.18 -7.10 4.92
CA LEU A 66 -1.50 -8.40 4.93
C LEU A 66 -2.39 -9.45 4.30
N THR A 67 -1.78 -10.31 3.50
CA THR A 67 -2.46 -11.44 2.85
C THR A 67 -1.62 -12.71 2.98
N ASN A 68 -2.22 -13.85 2.69
CA ASN A 68 -1.54 -15.15 2.70
C ASN A 68 -0.75 -15.43 4.00
N PRO A 69 -1.38 -15.32 5.17
CA PRO A 69 -0.71 -15.59 6.43
C PRO A 69 -0.35 -17.08 6.56
N ARG A 70 0.89 -17.35 6.97
CA ARG A 70 1.36 -18.74 7.21
C ARG A 70 2.39 -18.81 8.34
N LEU A 71 2.47 -19.93 9.00
CA LEU A 71 3.58 -20.29 9.88
C LEU A 71 4.66 -20.97 9.05
N LEU A 72 5.87 -20.40 9.05
CA LEU A 72 6.97 -20.88 8.18
C LEU A 72 7.48 -22.24 8.62
N ASP A 73 7.69 -22.42 9.92
CA ASP A 73 8.34 -23.61 10.45
C ASP A 73 7.41 -24.84 10.36
N GLU A 74 6.12 -24.61 10.53
CA GLU A 74 5.09 -25.67 10.47
C GLU A 74 4.49 -25.84 9.07
N GLN A 75 4.81 -24.95 8.13
CA GLN A 75 4.24 -24.90 6.77
C GLN A 75 2.70 -24.86 6.74
N VAL A 76 2.09 -24.27 7.77
CA VAL A 76 0.64 -24.17 7.95
C VAL A 76 0.16 -22.79 7.54
N ASN A 77 -0.92 -22.75 6.75
CA ASN A 77 -1.62 -21.51 6.44
C ASN A 77 -2.52 -21.12 7.62
N LEU A 78 -2.46 -19.85 8.01
CA LEU A 78 -3.34 -19.28 9.00
C LEU A 78 -4.65 -18.83 8.34
N PHE A 79 -5.76 -18.96 9.05
CA PHE A 79 -7.03 -18.40 8.60
C PHE A 79 -7.09 -16.91 8.97
N ASN A 80 -7.37 -16.06 7.98
CA ASN A 80 -7.74 -14.67 8.24
C ASN A 80 -9.24 -14.64 8.57
N ASP A 81 -9.57 -14.53 9.84
CA ASP A 81 -10.94 -14.74 10.32
C ASP A 81 -11.56 -13.42 10.80
N ILE A 82 -12.59 -12.94 10.08
CA ILE A 82 -13.34 -11.75 10.44
C ILE A 82 -14.17 -11.94 11.73
N ASN A 83 -14.54 -13.18 12.03
CA ASN A 83 -15.28 -13.56 13.24
C ASN A 83 -14.34 -14.04 14.35
N PHE A 84 -13.12 -13.52 14.37
CA PHE A 84 -12.06 -13.93 15.30
C PHE A 84 -12.52 -13.92 16.76
N PHE A 85 -13.23 -12.88 17.18
CA PHE A 85 -13.66 -12.71 18.58
C PHE A 85 -14.77 -13.68 19.01
N ASP A 86 -15.58 -14.18 18.08
CA ASP A 86 -16.62 -15.17 18.40
C ASP A 86 -16.05 -16.55 18.76
N ARG A 87 -14.75 -16.75 18.49
CA ARG A 87 -14.07 -18.04 18.59
C ARG A 87 -12.72 -17.96 19.29
N ILE A 88 -12.54 -16.96 20.18
CA ILE A 88 -11.30 -16.88 20.97
C ILE A 88 -11.18 -18.12 21.84
N SER A 89 -10.07 -18.83 21.67
CA SER A 89 -9.70 -19.92 22.56
C SER A 89 -8.88 -19.37 23.73
N GLU A 90 -9.29 -19.67 24.95
CA GLU A 90 -8.49 -19.39 26.16
C GLU A 90 -7.28 -20.34 26.28
N LEU A 91 -7.26 -21.41 25.50
CA LEU A 91 -6.18 -22.38 25.49
C LEU A 91 -4.98 -21.84 24.73
N GLN A 92 -3.79 -22.18 25.20
CA GLN A 92 -2.55 -21.98 24.47
C GLN A 92 -2.33 -23.12 23.46
N GLY A 93 -1.80 -22.78 22.29
CA GLY A 93 -1.55 -23.74 21.25
C GLY A 93 -0.82 -23.15 20.05
N MET A 94 -0.67 -23.93 18.99
CA MET A 94 -0.20 -23.43 17.71
C MET A 94 -1.26 -22.48 17.14
N PRO A 95 -0.89 -21.26 16.73
CA PRO A 95 -1.83 -20.33 16.08
C PRO A 95 -2.43 -20.92 14.79
N GLU A 96 -3.74 -20.86 14.68
CA GLU A 96 -4.49 -21.29 13.49
C GLU A 96 -5.09 -20.10 12.74
N ARG A 97 -5.30 -19.00 13.45
CA ARG A 97 -5.99 -17.82 12.96
C ARG A 97 -5.22 -16.55 13.26
N VAL A 98 -5.39 -15.59 12.39
CA VAL A 98 -4.84 -14.25 12.58
C VAL A 98 -5.87 -13.21 12.14
N MET A 99 -5.89 -12.08 12.83
CA MET A 99 -6.71 -10.93 12.46
C MET A 99 -5.96 -9.63 12.67
N VAL A 100 -6.25 -8.64 11.83
CA VAL A 100 -5.80 -7.25 12.00
C VAL A 100 -6.99 -6.41 12.47
N LEU A 101 -6.86 -5.81 13.64
CA LEU A 101 -7.87 -4.91 14.19
C LEU A 101 -7.23 -3.78 14.99
N ASN A 102 -7.71 -2.54 14.77
CA ASN A 102 -7.27 -1.35 15.50
C ASN A 102 -5.74 -1.19 15.59
N GLY A 103 -5.04 -1.46 14.48
CA GLY A 103 -3.59 -1.33 14.41
C GLY A 103 -2.80 -2.41 15.14
N ASN A 104 -3.43 -3.56 15.43
CA ASN A 104 -2.79 -4.72 16.02
C ASN A 104 -3.07 -5.99 15.21
N LEU A 105 -2.12 -6.93 15.28
CA LEU A 105 -2.24 -8.31 14.83
C LEU A 105 -2.61 -9.18 16.02
N PHE A 106 -3.63 -10.00 15.89
CA PHE A 106 -4.08 -10.95 16.90
C PHE A 106 -3.91 -12.38 16.37
N PHE A 107 -3.33 -13.25 17.18
CA PHE A 107 -3.19 -14.67 16.91
C PHE A 107 -4.09 -15.49 17.83
N ASN A 108 -4.73 -16.51 17.30
CA ASN A 108 -5.61 -17.41 18.06
C ASN A 108 -5.41 -18.88 17.61
N PRO A 109 -5.23 -19.81 18.56
CA PRO A 109 -5.04 -19.64 20.00
C PRO A 109 -3.78 -18.85 20.35
N THR A 110 -3.65 -18.46 21.63
CA THR A 110 -2.41 -17.84 22.14
C THR A 110 -1.24 -18.79 21.94
N PRO A 111 -0.12 -18.34 21.36
CA PRO A 111 1.02 -19.21 21.05
C PRO A 111 1.57 -19.91 22.29
N ASN A 112 1.83 -21.22 22.21
CA ASN A 112 2.45 -22.02 23.26
C ASN A 112 3.96 -22.17 23.09
N SER A 113 4.50 -21.81 21.94
CA SER A 113 5.93 -21.80 21.60
C SER A 113 6.24 -20.64 20.66
N GLU A 114 7.50 -20.50 20.29
CA GLU A 114 7.94 -19.52 19.31
C GLU A 114 7.58 -20.02 17.90
N TYR A 115 6.99 -19.11 17.09
CA TYR A 115 6.64 -19.36 15.69
C TYR A 115 7.07 -18.21 14.81
N ARG A 116 7.43 -18.49 13.56
CA ARG A 116 7.68 -17.48 12.53
C ARG A 116 6.46 -17.36 11.63
N ALA A 117 5.68 -16.29 11.82
CA ALA A 117 4.55 -15.97 10.95
C ALA A 117 5.02 -15.12 9.76
N GLN A 118 4.68 -15.55 8.55
CA GLN A 118 4.99 -14.83 7.31
C GLN A 118 3.71 -14.42 6.60
N PHE A 119 3.77 -13.24 6.00
CA PHE A 119 2.67 -12.62 5.25
C PHE A 119 3.19 -12.04 3.93
N ALA A 120 2.34 -11.98 2.93
CA ALA A 120 2.52 -11.05 1.83
C ALA A 120 1.97 -9.70 2.29
N ALA A 121 2.84 -8.69 2.36
CA ALA A 121 2.52 -7.36 2.84
C ALA A 121 2.43 -6.39 1.66
N TYR A 122 1.32 -5.67 1.54
CA TYR A 122 1.20 -4.53 0.66
C TYR A 122 1.60 -3.29 1.44
N THR A 123 2.68 -2.64 1.02
CA THR A 123 3.33 -1.56 1.77
C THR A 123 3.16 -0.20 1.11
N ARG A 124 3.20 0.85 1.93
CA ARG A 124 3.28 2.22 1.40
C ARG A 124 4.62 2.44 0.72
N PRO A 125 4.66 3.15 -0.41
CA PRO A 125 5.91 3.53 -1.03
C PRO A 125 6.73 4.45 -0.10
N THR A 126 8.06 4.42 -0.25
CA THR A 126 8.97 5.30 0.48
C THR A 126 8.67 6.76 0.14
N ALA A 127 8.65 7.62 1.15
CA ALA A 127 8.42 9.04 0.95
C ALA A 127 9.51 9.67 0.07
N LEU A 128 9.08 10.51 -0.87
CA LEU A 128 9.97 11.34 -1.66
C LEU A 128 10.45 12.51 -0.79
N LYS A 129 11.74 12.79 -0.80
CA LYS A 129 12.36 13.87 0.00
C LYS A 129 12.70 15.08 -0.85
N LEU A 130 13.00 14.84 -2.12
CA LEU A 130 13.36 15.86 -3.10
C LEU A 130 12.46 15.78 -4.33
N LEU A 131 12.30 16.90 -5.03
CA LEU A 131 11.58 16.93 -6.30
C LEU A 131 12.26 16.13 -7.42
N THR A 132 13.50 15.72 -7.21
CA THR A 132 14.29 14.88 -8.13
C THR A 132 14.24 13.41 -7.80
N ASP A 133 13.66 13.03 -6.67
CA ASP A 133 13.53 11.62 -6.29
C ASP A 133 12.59 10.90 -7.29
N LEU A 134 12.94 9.66 -7.59
CA LEU A 134 12.16 8.83 -8.50
C LEU A 134 11.13 8.02 -7.70
N PRO A 135 9.91 7.85 -8.23
CA PRO A 135 8.92 6.97 -7.64
C PRO A 135 9.35 5.50 -7.81
N PHE A 136 8.60 4.57 -7.21
CA PHE A 136 8.89 3.13 -7.31
C PHE A 136 8.77 2.60 -8.75
N ARG A 137 8.20 3.36 -9.68
CA ARG A 137 8.09 3.07 -11.12
C ARG A 137 8.17 4.36 -11.93
N ASP A 138 8.89 4.33 -13.03
CA ASP A 138 9.13 5.51 -13.87
C ASP A 138 7.87 5.92 -14.68
N ASP A 139 6.99 4.96 -14.99
CA ASP A 139 5.79 5.20 -15.82
C ASP A 139 4.59 5.77 -15.06
N ILE A 140 4.74 6.05 -13.76
CA ILE A 140 3.67 6.67 -12.95
C ILE A 140 3.85 8.18 -12.73
N ASP A 141 4.88 8.80 -13.28
CA ASP A 141 5.17 10.23 -13.09
C ASP A 141 3.99 11.12 -13.48
N ASP A 142 3.40 10.88 -14.65
CA ASP A 142 2.21 11.61 -15.11
C ASP A 142 1.01 11.37 -14.20
N LEU A 143 0.83 10.14 -13.72
CA LEU A 143 -0.23 9.80 -12.77
C LEU A 143 -0.05 10.53 -11.44
N LEU A 144 1.18 10.61 -10.92
CA LEU A 144 1.51 11.39 -9.73
C LEU A 144 1.23 12.87 -9.96
N GLY A 145 1.63 13.41 -11.11
CA GLY A 145 1.42 14.82 -11.47
C GLY A 145 -0.06 15.19 -11.49
N VAL A 146 -0.87 14.44 -12.23
CA VAL A 146 -2.31 14.69 -12.37
C VAL A 146 -3.07 14.40 -11.06
N GLY A 147 -2.73 13.30 -10.38
CA GLY A 147 -3.37 12.92 -9.12
C GLY A 147 -3.13 13.94 -8.00
N THR A 148 -1.88 14.40 -7.86
CA THR A 148 -1.53 15.46 -6.89
C THR A 148 -2.20 16.78 -7.23
N ALA A 149 -2.22 17.18 -8.51
CA ALA A 149 -2.90 18.40 -8.94
C ALA A 149 -4.39 18.36 -8.59
N LYS A 150 -5.06 17.25 -8.88
CA LYS A 150 -6.46 17.03 -8.51
C LYS A 150 -6.67 17.13 -6.99
N LEU A 151 -5.78 16.53 -6.18
CA LEU A 151 -5.84 16.60 -4.72
C LEU A 151 -5.72 18.06 -4.23
N LEU A 152 -4.78 18.83 -4.77
CA LEU A 152 -4.57 20.23 -4.43
C LEU A 152 -5.77 21.09 -4.80
N LEU A 153 -6.31 20.95 -6.02
CA LEU A 153 -7.49 21.67 -6.47
C LEU A 153 -8.72 21.38 -5.58
N ASN A 154 -8.93 20.12 -5.21
CA ASN A 154 -9.99 19.76 -4.27
C ASN A 154 -9.80 20.43 -2.89
N ARG A 155 -8.58 20.50 -2.37
CA ARG A 155 -8.29 21.19 -1.10
C ARG A 155 -8.51 22.69 -1.17
N GLN A 156 -8.32 23.29 -2.35
CA GLN A 156 -8.58 24.70 -2.61
C GLN A 156 -10.07 25.00 -2.88
N GLY A 157 -10.91 23.97 -3.01
CA GLY A 157 -12.33 24.12 -3.34
C GLY A 157 -12.61 24.33 -4.83
N ASP A 158 -11.61 24.20 -5.71
CA ASP A 158 -11.76 24.29 -7.16
C ASP A 158 -12.22 22.94 -7.74
N ILE A 159 -13.48 22.61 -7.45
CA ILE A 159 -14.09 21.31 -7.81
C ILE A 159 -14.23 21.17 -9.33
N GLU A 160 -14.48 22.28 -10.04
CA GLU A 160 -14.67 22.25 -11.49
C GLU A 160 -13.38 21.80 -12.20
N ARG A 161 -12.23 22.42 -11.87
CA ARG A 161 -10.94 22.03 -12.44
C ARG A 161 -10.48 20.66 -11.98
N ALA A 162 -10.72 20.28 -10.72
CA ALA A 162 -10.43 18.95 -10.23
C ALA A 162 -11.24 17.87 -10.99
N THR A 163 -12.50 18.15 -11.31
CA THR A 163 -13.36 17.26 -12.10
C THR A 163 -12.89 17.15 -13.55
N ALA A 164 -12.42 18.24 -14.15
CA ALA A 164 -11.85 18.23 -15.50
C ALA A 164 -10.64 17.29 -15.62
N LEU A 165 -9.83 17.14 -14.55
CA LEU A 165 -8.69 16.21 -14.52
C LEU A 165 -9.08 14.74 -14.30
N GLN A 166 -10.33 14.45 -13.91
CA GLN A 166 -10.75 13.10 -13.54
C GLN A 166 -10.63 12.08 -14.68
N ALA A 167 -10.99 12.46 -15.90
CA ALA A 167 -10.92 11.58 -17.07
C ALA A 167 -9.45 11.19 -17.38
N GLN A 168 -8.56 12.17 -17.36
CA GLN A 168 -7.13 11.96 -17.56
C GLN A 168 -6.53 11.11 -16.46
N TYR A 169 -6.88 11.37 -15.19
CA TYR A 169 -6.46 10.57 -14.06
C TYR A 169 -6.86 9.10 -14.21
N ASN A 170 -8.12 8.84 -14.54
CA ASN A 170 -8.63 7.47 -14.73
C ASN A 170 -7.90 6.74 -15.87
N PHE A 171 -7.61 7.43 -16.96
CA PHE A 171 -6.85 6.87 -18.08
C PHE A 171 -5.42 6.49 -17.64
N LEU A 172 -4.69 7.40 -16.99
CA LEU A 172 -3.33 7.14 -16.52
C LEU A 172 -3.28 6.02 -15.49
N ARG A 173 -4.22 5.99 -14.55
CA ARG A 173 -4.35 4.91 -13.56
C ARG A 173 -4.58 3.56 -14.23
N SER A 174 -5.48 3.50 -15.20
CA SER A 174 -5.77 2.26 -15.94
C SER A 174 -4.55 1.76 -16.72
N ASN A 175 -3.78 2.66 -17.32
CA ASN A 175 -2.55 2.31 -18.03
C ASN A 175 -1.47 1.77 -17.07
N ALA A 176 -1.28 2.41 -15.91
CA ALA A 176 -0.34 1.96 -14.90
C ALA A 176 -0.70 0.56 -14.39
N MET A 177 -1.99 0.28 -14.14
CA MET A 177 -2.46 -1.04 -13.75
C MET A 177 -2.31 -2.08 -14.86
N ALA A 178 -2.57 -1.71 -16.12
CA ALA A 178 -2.40 -2.61 -17.28
C ALA A 178 -0.93 -3.02 -17.46
N GLY A 179 0.02 -2.14 -17.16
CA GLY A 179 1.46 -2.45 -17.12
C GLY A 179 1.78 -3.59 -16.15
N THR A 180 1.22 -3.55 -14.95
CA THR A 180 1.35 -4.60 -13.92
C THR A 180 0.80 -5.95 -14.43
N TYR A 181 -0.39 -5.96 -15.06
CA TYR A 181 -0.98 -7.18 -15.63
C TYR A 181 -0.15 -7.76 -16.78
N ARG A 182 0.40 -6.92 -17.66
CA ARG A 182 1.25 -7.38 -18.78
C ARG A 182 2.54 -8.02 -18.27
N ALA A 183 3.16 -7.47 -17.24
CA ALA A 183 4.34 -8.06 -16.62
C ALA A 183 4.04 -9.47 -16.06
N LYS A 184 2.88 -9.66 -15.42
CA LYS A 184 2.43 -10.97 -14.92
C LYS A 184 2.20 -11.98 -16.04
N LEU A 185 1.59 -11.57 -17.14
CA LEU A 185 1.36 -12.44 -18.31
C LEU A 185 2.68 -12.87 -18.94
N GLY A 186 3.65 -11.97 -19.09
CA GLY A 186 4.98 -12.28 -19.59
C GLY A 186 5.74 -13.30 -18.76
N GLN A 187 5.55 -13.32 -17.44
CA GLN A 187 6.14 -14.33 -16.56
C GLN A 187 5.49 -15.72 -16.73
N ARG A 188 4.20 -15.79 -17.06
CA ARG A 188 3.49 -17.05 -17.28
C ARG A 188 3.76 -17.68 -18.64
N CYS A 189 4.19 -16.88 -19.62
CA CYS A 189 4.42 -17.31 -21.00
C CYS A 189 5.86 -17.76 -21.28
N ARG A 190 6.74 -17.93 -20.28
CA ARG A 190 8.05 -18.54 -20.49
C ARG A 190 7.87 -20.04 -20.64
N PRO A 191 8.02 -20.63 -21.88
CA PRO A 191 8.00 -22.06 -22.04
C PRO A 191 9.15 -22.65 -21.23
N ARG A 192 8.88 -23.64 -20.40
CA ARG A 192 9.90 -24.52 -19.83
C ARG A 192 10.32 -25.45 -20.96
N PHE A 193 11.47 -25.18 -21.57
CA PHE A 193 12.20 -26.15 -22.35
C PHE A 193 13.09 -26.95 -21.42
#